data_025dd6cf2cf0ac48e42d18675fed88b5
#
_entry.id   025dd6cf2cf0ac48e42d18675fed88b5
#
_cell.length_a   1.000
_cell.length_b   1.000
_cell.length_c   1.000
_cell.angle_alpha   90.00
_cell.angle_beta   90.00
_cell.angle_gamma   90.00
#
_symmetry.space_group_name_H-M   'P 1'
#
loop_
_entity.id
_entity.type
_entity.pdbx_description
1 polymer ?
#
loop_
_entity_poly.entity_id
_entity_poly.type
_entity_poly.pdbx_seq_one_letter_code
_entity_poly.pdbx_strand_id
1 'polypeptide(L)'
;SGQIWLDGEDLMTVTDERLRELRGNKMAMIFQDPLSALHPYYTIGSQIVEAIRVHHSDTSKSAAKAKAVDLLGLVGIPNPARRVDQYPHEFSGGMRQRAMIAMALANDPSLLIADEPTTALDVTVQAQILDLMRKLQAEFGSAIIMITHDLGVVAEMADDILVMYGGKAVEHGPVNDVFYEPEHPYTWGLLTSMPRLDRARLSRLNPVPGNPPSLINVPSGCAFHPRCAFTGQVPADACRAAVPDLTAAGPGHLTRCHLEPATRAELFASEIKPRL
;
A
#
# COMPACT_ATOMS: atom_id res chain seq x y z
N SER A 1 -7.80 20.03 -4.81
CA SER A 1 -9.25 19.74 -4.89
C SER A 1 -9.41 18.26 -5.13
N GLY A 2 -10.28 17.62 -4.41
CA GLY A 2 -10.60 16.19 -4.51
C GLY A 2 -11.64 15.84 -3.46
N GLN A 3 -12.11 14.61 -3.49
CA GLN A 3 -13.04 14.04 -2.53
C GLN A 3 -12.48 12.73 -2.00
N ILE A 4 -12.71 12.44 -0.73
CA ILE A 4 -12.35 11.18 -0.08
C ILE A 4 -13.58 10.69 0.66
N TRP A 5 -14.19 9.63 0.16
CA TRP A 5 -15.40 9.06 0.72
C TRP A 5 -15.10 7.85 1.59
N LEU A 6 -15.60 7.86 2.83
CA LEU A 6 -15.57 6.72 3.74
C LEU A 6 -16.97 6.51 4.32
N ASP A 7 -17.55 5.35 4.12
CA ASP A 7 -18.91 4.99 4.60
C ASP A 7 -19.97 6.04 4.27
N GLY A 8 -19.89 6.72 3.11
CA GLY A 8 -20.83 7.74 2.67
C GLY A 8 -20.55 9.16 3.19
N GLU A 9 -19.46 9.38 3.93
CA GLU A 9 -19.01 10.71 4.39
C GLU A 9 -17.81 11.19 3.55
N ASP A 10 -17.86 12.44 3.04
CA ASP A 10 -16.69 13.07 2.39
C ASP A 10 -15.76 13.64 3.46
N LEU A 11 -14.63 12.97 3.68
CA LEU A 11 -13.63 13.32 4.70
C LEU A 11 -13.00 14.70 4.49
N MET A 12 -13.12 15.29 3.28
CA MET A 12 -12.62 16.64 3.00
C MET A 12 -13.53 17.74 3.54
N THR A 13 -14.76 17.40 3.94
CA THR A 13 -15.78 18.35 4.39
C THR A 13 -16.19 18.18 5.86
N VAL A 14 -15.78 17.08 6.50
CA VAL A 14 -16.08 16.82 7.92
C VAL A 14 -15.28 17.74 8.84
N THR A 15 -15.79 17.96 10.06
CA THR A 15 -15.09 18.73 11.10
C THR A 15 -13.85 17.98 11.59
N ASP A 16 -12.88 18.71 12.18
CA ASP A 16 -11.70 18.10 12.80
C ASP A 16 -12.06 17.13 13.95
N GLU A 17 -13.14 17.40 14.69
CA GLU A 17 -13.65 16.51 15.70
C GLU A 17 -14.14 15.20 15.10
N ARG A 18 -14.95 15.28 14.04
CA ARG A 18 -15.44 14.09 13.32
C ARG A 18 -14.28 13.28 12.76
N LEU A 19 -13.28 13.94 12.17
CA LEU A 19 -12.10 13.28 11.65
C LEU A 19 -11.29 12.55 12.74
N ARG A 20 -11.22 13.10 13.98
CA ARG A 20 -10.60 12.43 15.13
C ARG A 20 -11.40 11.19 15.57
N GLU A 21 -12.72 11.26 15.55
CA GLU A 21 -13.58 10.11 15.85
C GLU A 21 -13.42 8.96 14.84
N LEU A 22 -13.22 9.28 13.56
CA LEU A 22 -13.03 8.29 12.51
C LEU A 22 -11.64 7.64 12.57
N ARG A 23 -10.60 8.43 12.87
CA ARG A 23 -9.21 7.94 12.96
C ARG A 23 -9.03 7.04 14.18
N GLY A 24 -8.48 5.85 13.95
CA GLY A 24 -8.29 4.83 14.97
C GLY A 24 -9.57 4.06 15.32
N ASN A 25 -10.72 4.43 14.75
CA ASN A 25 -11.99 3.74 14.93
C ASN A 25 -12.46 3.12 13.60
N LYS A 26 -12.95 3.95 12.64
CA LYS A 26 -13.40 3.48 11.33
C LYS A 26 -12.27 3.27 10.34
N MET A 27 -11.25 4.09 10.41
CA MET A 27 -10.03 3.93 9.62
C MET A 27 -8.81 3.87 10.53
N ALA A 28 -7.95 2.89 10.30
CA ALA A 28 -6.71 2.71 11.05
C ALA A 28 -5.50 2.64 10.11
N MET A 29 -4.32 2.87 10.66
CA MET A 29 -3.08 2.87 9.87
C MET A 29 -2.01 2.02 10.54
N ILE A 30 -1.37 1.17 9.75
CA ILE A 30 -0.13 0.47 10.06
C ILE A 30 1.00 1.29 9.44
N PHE A 31 1.89 1.82 10.25
CA PHE A 31 3.01 2.64 9.80
C PHE A 31 4.19 1.80 9.33
N GLN A 32 5.04 2.37 8.50
CA GLN A 32 6.24 1.73 7.95
C GLN A 32 7.22 1.27 9.04
N ASP A 33 7.42 2.08 10.08
CA ASP A 33 8.33 1.78 11.18
C ASP A 33 7.58 1.59 12.51
N PRO A 34 7.57 0.36 13.06
CA PRO A 34 6.93 0.11 14.35
C PRO A 34 7.55 0.90 15.52
N LEU A 35 8.84 1.30 15.42
CA LEU A 35 9.48 2.06 16.48
C LEU A 35 8.99 3.51 16.53
N SER A 36 8.56 4.06 15.41
CA SER A 36 7.95 5.39 15.38
C SER A 36 6.49 5.38 15.82
N ALA A 37 5.81 4.24 15.68
CA ALA A 37 4.40 4.07 16.03
C ALA A 37 4.18 3.69 17.51
N LEU A 38 5.11 2.93 18.09
CA LEU A 38 5.03 2.45 19.48
C LEU A 38 5.83 3.36 20.42
N HIS A 39 5.16 3.93 21.41
CA HIS A 39 5.80 4.79 22.39
C HIS A 39 6.72 3.98 23.33
N PRO A 40 8.04 4.31 23.45
CA PRO A 40 9.01 3.43 24.12
C PRO A 40 8.83 3.32 25.64
N TYR A 41 8.20 4.30 26.29
CA TYR A 41 8.04 4.37 27.74
C TYR A 41 6.69 3.83 28.25
N TYR A 42 5.82 3.36 27.38
CA TYR A 42 4.55 2.73 27.76
C TYR A 42 4.56 1.25 27.36
N THR A 43 3.91 0.42 28.18
CA THR A 43 3.75 -1.00 27.85
C THR A 43 2.88 -1.17 26.63
N ILE A 44 3.07 -2.27 25.89
CA ILE A 44 2.26 -2.58 24.69
C ILE A 44 0.76 -2.59 25.06
N GLY A 45 0.41 -3.23 26.18
CA GLY A 45 -0.98 -3.29 26.62
C GLY A 45 -1.57 -1.92 26.96
N SER A 46 -0.79 -1.04 27.58
CA SER A 46 -1.29 0.32 27.92
C SER A 46 -1.60 1.13 26.66
N GLN A 47 -0.82 0.99 25.60
CA GLN A 47 -1.04 1.67 24.32
C GLN A 47 -2.29 1.13 23.58
N ILE A 48 -2.49 -0.21 23.58
CA ILE A 48 -3.71 -0.81 23.02
C ILE A 48 -4.95 -0.42 23.84
N VAL A 49 -4.84 -0.42 25.19
CA VAL A 49 -5.92 0.01 26.09
C VAL A 49 -6.30 1.47 25.83
N GLU A 50 -5.33 2.34 25.62
CA GLU A 50 -5.55 3.74 25.27
C GLU A 50 -6.28 3.86 23.92
N ALA A 51 -5.82 3.15 22.88
CA ALA A 51 -6.47 3.13 21.56
C ALA A 51 -7.95 2.69 21.65
N ILE A 52 -8.28 1.70 22.47
CA ILE A 52 -9.67 1.29 22.71
C ILE A 52 -10.45 2.38 23.43
N ARG A 53 -9.93 2.90 24.54
CA ARG A 53 -10.69 3.76 25.46
C ARG A 53 -10.86 5.20 24.99
N VAL A 54 -10.04 5.66 24.04
CA VAL A 54 -10.24 6.95 23.39
C VAL A 54 -11.58 6.98 22.65
N HIS A 55 -11.99 5.86 22.07
CA HIS A 55 -13.25 5.75 21.30
C HIS A 55 -14.38 5.08 22.09
N HIS A 56 -14.06 4.29 23.13
CA HIS A 56 -15.01 3.56 23.96
C HIS A 56 -14.73 3.89 25.43
N SER A 57 -15.05 5.13 25.85
CA SER A 57 -14.75 5.65 27.19
C SER A 57 -15.48 4.92 28.33
N ASP A 58 -16.58 4.26 28.02
CA ASP A 58 -17.39 3.41 28.91
C ASP A 58 -16.71 2.05 29.19
N THR A 59 -15.77 1.62 28.34
CA THR A 59 -15.05 0.36 28.54
C THR A 59 -14.12 0.45 29.75
N SER A 60 -14.28 -0.46 30.71
CA SER A 60 -13.42 -0.52 31.88
C SER A 60 -11.96 -0.84 31.49
N LYS A 61 -10.98 -0.35 32.30
CA LYS A 61 -9.56 -0.66 32.03
C LYS A 61 -9.29 -2.17 32.00
N SER A 62 -9.98 -2.95 32.86
CA SER A 62 -9.82 -4.41 32.89
C SER A 62 -10.36 -5.08 31.62
N ALA A 63 -11.52 -4.65 31.12
CA ALA A 63 -12.09 -5.16 29.87
C ALA A 63 -11.22 -4.80 28.66
N ALA A 64 -10.74 -3.54 28.58
CA ALA A 64 -9.83 -3.11 27.54
C ALA A 64 -8.48 -3.88 27.59
N LYS A 65 -7.96 -4.17 28.78
CA LYS A 65 -6.75 -5.00 28.94
C LYS A 65 -6.98 -6.45 28.49
N ALA A 66 -8.14 -7.02 28.79
CA ALA A 66 -8.50 -8.35 28.31
C ALA A 66 -8.56 -8.36 26.76
N LYS A 67 -9.26 -7.39 26.14
CA LYS A 67 -9.26 -7.23 24.65
C LYS A 67 -7.84 -7.07 24.09
N ALA A 68 -6.96 -6.33 24.78
CA ALA A 68 -5.56 -6.19 24.34
C ALA A 68 -4.80 -7.54 24.37
N VAL A 69 -5.03 -8.38 25.36
CA VAL A 69 -4.45 -9.74 25.42
C VAL A 69 -4.97 -10.60 24.26
N ASP A 70 -6.27 -10.56 23.99
CA ASP A 70 -6.91 -11.32 22.91
C ASP A 70 -6.35 -10.86 21.54
N LEU A 71 -6.24 -9.55 21.32
CA LEU A 71 -5.66 -8.98 20.09
C LEU A 71 -4.19 -9.40 19.90
N LEU A 72 -3.38 -9.38 20.97
CA LEU A 72 -2.00 -9.86 20.88
C LEU A 72 -1.93 -11.36 20.57
N GLY A 73 -2.88 -12.15 21.09
CA GLY A 73 -3.02 -13.56 20.75
C GLY A 73 -3.41 -13.76 19.28
N LEU A 74 -4.37 -12.98 18.79
CA LEU A 74 -4.87 -13.00 17.41
C LEU A 74 -3.75 -12.72 16.40
N VAL A 75 -2.89 -11.74 16.68
CA VAL A 75 -1.73 -11.45 15.82
C VAL A 75 -0.55 -12.42 16.04
N GLY A 76 -0.72 -13.46 16.84
CA GLY A 76 0.27 -14.51 17.03
C GLY A 76 1.46 -14.13 17.93
N ILE A 77 1.28 -13.21 18.89
CA ILE A 77 2.27 -12.95 19.92
C ILE A 77 2.26 -14.11 20.94
N PRO A 78 3.37 -14.81 21.19
CA PRO A 78 3.43 -15.91 22.14
C PRO A 78 3.26 -15.39 23.59
N ASN A 79 2.49 -16.13 24.41
CA ASN A 79 2.21 -15.78 25.80
C ASN A 79 1.66 -14.33 25.99
N PRO A 80 0.55 -13.96 25.31
CA PRO A 80 0.07 -12.59 25.24
C PRO A 80 -0.26 -12.00 26.62
N ALA A 81 -0.78 -12.81 27.55
CA ALA A 81 -1.08 -12.37 28.92
C ALA A 81 0.15 -11.88 29.70
N ARG A 82 1.34 -12.37 29.40
CA ARG A 82 2.59 -11.88 29.98
C ARG A 82 3.16 -10.71 29.17
N ARG A 83 3.06 -10.80 27.84
CA ARG A 83 3.66 -9.81 26.92
C ARG A 83 2.94 -8.47 26.95
N VAL A 84 1.67 -8.44 27.29
CA VAL A 84 0.86 -7.21 27.38
C VAL A 84 1.46 -6.18 28.34
N ASP A 85 2.18 -6.61 29.37
CA ASP A 85 2.82 -5.73 30.37
C ASP A 85 4.29 -5.39 30.04
N GLN A 86 4.79 -5.83 28.88
CA GLN A 86 6.14 -5.54 28.42
C GLN A 86 6.20 -4.26 27.59
N TYR A 87 7.42 -3.72 27.48
CA TYR A 87 7.72 -2.53 26.68
C TYR A 87 8.14 -2.88 25.25
N PRO A 88 8.01 -1.94 24.28
CA PRO A 88 8.41 -2.19 22.89
C PRO A 88 9.85 -2.67 22.72
N HIS A 89 10.80 -2.21 23.53
CA HIS A 89 12.20 -2.62 23.45
C HIS A 89 12.46 -4.09 23.85
N GLU A 90 11.51 -4.73 24.56
CA GLU A 90 11.59 -6.15 24.91
C GLU A 90 11.04 -7.06 23.79
N PHE A 91 10.52 -6.48 22.70
CA PHE A 91 9.96 -7.18 21.56
C PHE A 91 10.96 -7.26 20.40
N SER A 92 10.99 -8.38 19.68
CA SER A 92 11.69 -8.45 18.39
C SER A 92 11.02 -7.56 17.34
N GLY A 93 11.70 -7.30 16.21
CA GLY A 93 11.15 -6.50 15.11
C GLY A 93 9.78 -7.02 14.64
N GLY A 94 9.69 -8.32 14.34
CA GLY A 94 8.42 -8.93 13.92
C GLY A 94 7.35 -8.93 15.03
N MET A 95 7.72 -8.99 16.31
CA MET A 95 6.74 -8.84 17.40
C MET A 95 6.24 -7.40 17.53
N ARG A 96 7.09 -6.40 17.33
CA ARG A 96 6.66 -4.98 17.29
C ARG A 96 5.69 -4.72 16.16
N GLN A 97 5.99 -5.26 14.97
CA GLN A 97 5.09 -5.19 13.82
C GLN A 97 3.71 -5.77 14.14
N ARG A 98 3.68 -6.98 14.72
CA ARG A 98 2.43 -7.62 15.14
C ARG A 98 1.68 -6.83 16.22
N ALA A 99 2.40 -6.25 17.18
CA ALA A 99 1.79 -5.41 18.22
C ALA A 99 1.20 -4.12 17.64
N MET A 100 1.86 -3.50 16.64
CA MET A 100 1.32 -2.35 15.92
C MET A 100 0.06 -2.73 15.12
N ILE A 101 0.04 -3.88 14.47
CA ILE A 101 -1.15 -4.42 13.80
C ILE A 101 -2.28 -4.62 14.81
N ALA A 102 -2.01 -5.24 15.99
CA ALA A 102 -2.99 -5.42 17.06
C ALA A 102 -3.58 -4.08 17.53
N MET A 103 -2.74 -3.05 17.65
CA MET A 103 -3.19 -1.70 18.02
C MET A 103 -4.06 -1.07 16.93
N ALA A 104 -3.72 -1.23 15.65
CA ALA A 104 -4.51 -0.73 14.54
C ALA A 104 -5.91 -1.39 14.47
N LEU A 105 -6.00 -2.66 14.86
CA LEU A 105 -7.26 -3.43 14.88
C LEU A 105 -8.09 -3.25 16.15
N ALA A 106 -7.63 -2.44 17.10
CA ALA A 106 -8.22 -2.35 18.43
C ALA A 106 -9.72 -1.98 18.46
N ASN A 107 -10.20 -1.29 17.44
CA ASN A 107 -11.58 -0.83 17.30
C ASN A 107 -12.31 -1.39 16.06
N ASP A 108 -11.85 -2.51 15.53
CA ASP A 108 -12.47 -3.23 14.41
C ASP A 108 -12.74 -2.28 13.19
N PRO A 109 -11.68 -1.64 12.62
CA PRO A 109 -11.84 -0.62 11.59
C PRO A 109 -12.41 -1.21 10.29
N SER A 110 -13.26 -0.44 9.59
CA SER A 110 -13.75 -0.81 8.25
C SER A 110 -12.69 -0.60 7.16
N LEU A 111 -11.71 0.29 7.40
CA LEU A 111 -10.57 0.54 6.50
C LEU A 111 -9.24 0.46 7.24
N LEU A 112 -8.33 -0.37 6.72
CA LEU A 112 -6.95 -0.46 7.18
C LEU A 112 -6.00 0.05 6.10
N ILE A 113 -5.21 1.08 6.41
CA ILE A 113 -4.16 1.59 5.54
C ILE A 113 -2.83 1.00 6.04
N ALA A 114 -2.16 0.22 5.21
CA ALA A 114 -0.89 -0.42 5.54
C ALA A 114 0.24 0.20 4.70
N ASP A 115 1.07 1.03 5.33
CA ASP A 115 2.17 1.72 4.69
C ASP A 115 3.46 0.90 4.85
N GLU A 116 3.84 0.22 3.77
CA GLU A 116 5.00 -0.68 3.70
C GLU A 116 5.10 -1.65 4.90
N PRO A 117 4.05 -2.41 5.21
CA PRO A 117 3.93 -3.16 6.47
C PRO A 117 4.95 -4.29 6.62
N THR A 118 5.67 -4.63 5.57
CA THR A 118 6.65 -5.72 5.53
C THR A 118 8.09 -5.25 5.27
N THR A 119 8.30 -3.95 5.08
CA THR A 119 9.65 -3.39 4.85
C THR A 119 10.57 -3.68 6.03
N ALA A 120 11.82 -4.02 5.76
CA ALA A 120 12.85 -4.39 6.73
C ALA A 120 12.58 -5.69 7.52
N LEU A 121 11.63 -6.52 7.10
CA LEU A 121 11.42 -7.87 7.62
C LEU A 121 12.13 -8.90 6.74
N ASP A 122 12.55 -10.01 7.34
CA ASP A 122 12.99 -11.17 6.56
C ASP A 122 11.81 -11.83 5.83
N VAL A 123 12.11 -12.57 4.75
CA VAL A 123 11.09 -13.15 3.87
C VAL A 123 10.10 -14.06 4.62
N THR A 124 10.57 -14.76 5.65
CA THR A 124 9.71 -15.66 6.43
C THR A 124 8.72 -14.87 7.28
N VAL A 125 9.19 -13.82 7.96
CA VAL A 125 8.33 -12.94 8.76
C VAL A 125 7.39 -12.14 7.87
N GLN A 126 7.86 -11.67 6.69
CA GLN A 126 7.02 -11.01 5.69
C GLN A 126 5.83 -11.91 5.30
N ALA A 127 6.09 -13.16 4.88
CA ALA A 127 5.02 -14.12 4.54
C ALA A 127 4.03 -14.32 5.68
N GLN A 128 4.51 -14.43 6.92
CA GLN A 128 3.64 -14.57 8.10
C GLN A 128 2.77 -13.33 8.36
N ILE A 129 3.29 -12.12 8.09
CA ILE A 129 2.52 -10.88 8.24
C ILE A 129 1.44 -10.78 7.14
N LEU A 130 1.76 -11.13 5.90
CA LEU A 130 0.78 -11.13 4.80
C LEU A 130 -0.34 -12.15 5.06
N ASP A 131 0.01 -13.37 5.48
CA ASP A 131 -0.97 -14.38 5.90
C ASP A 131 -1.85 -13.89 7.05
N LEU A 132 -1.27 -13.21 8.03
CA LEU A 132 -2.01 -12.60 9.13
C LEU A 132 -2.98 -11.56 8.61
N MET A 133 -2.55 -10.65 7.73
CA MET A 133 -3.41 -9.60 7.18
C MET A 133 -4.60 -10.17 6.40
N ARG A 134 -4.40 -11.23 5.59
CA ARG A 134 -5.50 -11.92 4.90
C ARG A 134 -6.52 -12.54 5.88
N LYS A 135 -6.03 -13.21 6.92
CA LYS A 135 -6.91 -13.78 7.96
C LYS A 135 -7.73 -12.71 8.65
N LEU A 136 -7.08 -11.59 9.01
CA LEU A 136 -7.75 -10.46 9.66
C LEU A 136 -8.75 -9.77 8.73
N GLN A 137 -8.44 -9.62 7.44
CA GLN A 137 -9.37 -9.11 6.44
C GLN A 137 -10.63 -9.98 6.35
N ALA A 138 -10.45 -11.31 6.30
CA ALA A 138 -11.57 -12.25 6.25
C ALA A 138 -12.40 -12.25 7.55
N GLU A 139 -11.76 -12.08 8.72
CA GLU A 139 -12.42 -12.11 10.02
C GLU A 139 -13.18 -10.82 10.32
N PHE A 140 -12.59 -9.66 10.02
CA PHE A 140 -13.18 -8.34 10.33
C PHE A 140 -13.95 -7.73 9.16
N GLY A 141 -13.80 -8.26 7.94
CA GLY A 141 -14.43 -7.69 6.73
C GLY A 141 -13.89 -6.31 6.37
N SER A 142 -12.69 -5.94 6.84
CA SER A 142 -12.08 -4.65 6.58
C SER A 142 -11.56 -4.56 5.14
N ALA A 143 -11.71 -3.40 4.50
CA ALA A 143 -10.97 -3.09 3.30
C ALA A 143 -9.50 -2.76 3.66
N ILE A 144 -8.55 -3.18 2.82
CA ILE A 144 -7.13 -2.89 3.03
C ILE A 144 -6.60 -2.06 1.86
N ILE A 145 -6.04 -0.88 2.15
CA ILE A 145 -5.19 -0.14 1.22
C ILE A 145 -3.74 -0.45 1.58
N MET A 146 -3.06 -1.21 0.72
CA MET A 146 -1.67 -1.57 0.92
C MET A 146 -0.76 -0.70 0.05
N ILE A 147 0.14 0.06 0.68
CA ILE A 147 1.19 0.83 0.01
C ILE A 147 2.45 -0.02 0.06
N THR A 148 3.01 -0.36 -1.09
CA THR A 148 4.22 -1.17 -1.18
C THR A 148 4.94 -0.94 -2.51
N HIS A 149 6.24 -1.18 -2.52
CA HIS A 149 7.06 -1.25 -3.73
C HIS A 149 7.40 -2.70 -4.13
N ASP A 150 6.93 -3.69 -3.38
CA ASP A 150 7.15 -5.11 -3.67
C ASP A 150 6.01 -5.67 -4.53
N LEU A 151 6.29 -5.89 -5.81
CA LEU A 151 5.33 -6.42 -6.77
C LEU A 151 4.89 -7.86 -6.43
N GLY A 152 5.72 -8.64 -5.71
CA GLY A 152 5.34 -9.96 -5.22
C GLY A 152 4.21 -9.86 -4.18
N VAL A 153 4.32 -8.91 -3.26
CA VAL A 153 3.27 -8.59 -2.27
C VAL A 153 1.99 -8.14 -2.97
N VAL A 154 2.11 -7.27 -3.98
CA VAL A 154 0.96 -6.80 -4.76
C VAL A 154 0.25 -7.96 -5.45
N ALA A 155 0.99 -8.82 -6.16
CA ALA A 155 0.43 -9.98 -6.86
C ALA A 155 -0.28 -10.97 -5.92
N GLU A 156 0.17 -11.04 -4.67
CA GLU A 156 -0.35 -11.95 -3.67
C GLU A 156 -1.59 -11.42 -2.94
N MET A 157 -1.68 -10.09 -2.74
CA MET A 157 -2.66 -9.48 -1.83
C MET A 157 -3.73 -8.64 -2.50
N ALA A 158 -3.44 -8.05 -3.67
CA ALA A 158 -4.30 -7.04 -4.26
C ALA A 158 -5.41 -7.63 -5.13
N ASP A 159 -6.60 -7.07 -5.04
CA ASP A 159 -7.69 -7.24 -6.00
C ASP A 159 -7.54 -6.20 -7.13
N ASP A 160 -7.27 -4.94 -6.75
CA ASP A 160 -7.05 -3.80 -7.63
C ASP A 160 -5.71 -3.13 -7.36
N ILE A 161 -5.09 -2.60 -8.41
CA ILE A 161 -3.78 -1.93 -8.35
C ILE A 161 -3.89 -0.49 -8.80
N LEU A 162 -3.31 0.42 -8.02
CA LEU A 162 -3.08 1.80 -8.41
C LEU A 162 -1.57 2.05 -8.53
N VAL A 163 -1.08 2.18 -9.75
CA VAL A 163 0.33 2.52 -10.00
C VAL A 163 0.51 4.03 -9.93
N MET A 164 1.43 4.49 -9.10
CA MET A 164 1.71 5.91 -8.90
C MET A 164 3.10 6.31 -9.40
N TYR A 165 3.20 7.47 -10.05
CA TYR A 165 4.46 8.06 -10.44
C TYR A 165 4.41 9.58 -10.34
N GLY A 166 5.43 10.18 -9.70
CA GLY A 166 5.51 11.64 -9.56
C GLY A 166 4.30 12.26 -8.85
N GLY A 167 3.71 11.56 -7.87
CA GLY A 167 2.53 12.01 -7.11
C GLY A 167 1.19 11.87 -7.84
N LYS A 168 1.15 11.20 -8.99
CA LYS A 168 -0.08 10.97 -9.77
C LYS A 168 -0.32 9.50 -10.03
N ALA A 169 -1.61 9.10 -10.07
CA ALA A 169 -2.01 7.82 -10.60
C ALA A 169 -1.68 7.77 -12.10
N VAL A 170 -0.92 6.78 -12.53
CA VAL A 170 -0.56 6.58 -13.94
C VAL A 170 -1.29 5.40 -14.56
N GLU A 171 -1.63 4.41 -13.76
CA GLU A 171 -2.44 3.27 -14.17
C GLU A 171 -3.27 2.76 -12.98
N HIS A 172 -4.47 2.28 -13.24
CA HIS A 172 -5.36 1.66 -12.24
C HIS A 172 -6.17 0.56 -12.89
N GLY A 173 -6.27 -0.59 -12.25
CA GLY A 173 -7.10 -1.68 -12.75
C GLY A 173 -7.01 -2.94 -11.90
N PRO A 174 -7.81 -3.96 -12.25
CA PRO A 174 -7.72 -5.28 -11.65
C PRO A 174 -6.30 -5.84 -11.70
N VAL A 175 -5.91 -6.60 -10.68
CA VAL A 175 -4.54 -7.14 -10.57
C VAL A 175 -4.10 -7.89 -11.83
N ASN A 176 -4.97 -8.70 -12.40
CA ASN A 176 -4.66 -9.47 -13.60
C ASN A 176 -4.41 -8.56 -14.81
N ASP A 177 -5.20 -7.51 -15.00
CA ASP A 177 -5.06 -6.62 -16.14
C ASP A 177 -3.75 -5.84 -16.06
N VAL A 178 -3.43 -5.28 -14.87
CA VAL A 178 -2.19 -4.52 -14.66
C VAL A 178 -0.94 -5.41 -14.76
N PHE A 179 -1.00 -6.69 -14.37
CA PHE A 179 0.14 -7.60 -14.48
C PHE A 179 0.32 -8.21 -15.87
N TYR A 180 -0.76 -8.58 -16.56
CA TYR A 180 -0.68 -9.32 -17.82
C TYR A 180 -0.96 -8.48 -19.06
N GLU A 181 -1.70 -7.37 -18.93
CA GLU A 181 -2.03 -6.43 -20.00
C GLU A 181 -1.82 -4.97 -19.57
N PRO A 182 -0.62 -4.63 -19.03
CA PRO A 182 -0.33 -3.27 -18.56
C PRO A 182 -0.39 -2.27 -19.71
N GLU A 183 -0.87 -1.08 -19.42
CA GLU A 183 -1.13 -0.03 -20.40
C GLU A 183 -0.17 1.17 -20.30
N HIS A 184 0.47 1.37 -19.14
CA HIS A 184 1.37 2.51 -18.98
C HIS A 184 2.85 2.11 -19.11
N PRO A 185 3.68 2.86 -19.88
CA PRO A 185 5.10 2.53 -20.06
C PRO A 185 5.92 2.45 -18.77
N TYR A 186 5.52 3.12 -17.71
CA TYR A 186 6.18 2.98 -16.40
C TYR A 186 5.89 1.59 -15.79
N THR A 187 4.65 1.12 -15.87
CA THR A 187 4.26 -0.24 -15.43
C THR A 187 5.01 -1.30 -16.23
N TRP A 188 5.17 -1.11 -17.54
CA TRP A 188 6.00 -1.98 -18.37
C TRP A 188 7.43 -2.06 -17.85
N GLY A 189 8.01 -0.91 -17.51
CA GLY A 189 9.36 -0.82 -16.94
C GLY A 189 9.48 -1.52 -15.59
N LEU A 190 8.49 -1.39 -14.71
CA LEU A 190 8.45 -2.08 -13.41
C LEU A 190 8.43 -3.59 -13.60
N LEU A 191 7.48 -4.11 -14.40
CA LEU A 191 7.31 -5.55 -14.61
C LEU A 191 8.51 -6.19 -15.32
N THR A 192 9.08 -5.52 -16.33
CA THR A 192 10.28 -6.03 -17.04
C THR A 192 11.57 -5.94 -16.22
N SER A 193 11.57 -5.17 -15.13
CA SER A 193 12.70 -5.06 -14.19
C SER A 193 12.68 -6.15 -13.11
N MET A 194 11.63 -6.95 -13.01
CA MET A 194 11.53 -8.02 -12.01
C MET A 194 12.49 -9.17 -12.32
N PRO A 195 13.22 -9.68 -11.30
CA PRO A 195 13.99 -10.91 -11.44
C PRO A 195 13.05 -12.09 -11.74
N ARG A 196 13.36 -12.87 -12.75
CA ARG A 196 12.61 -14.09 -13.09
C ARG A 196 13.43 -15.33 -12.79
N LEU A 197 12.83 -16.28 -12.06
CA LEU A 197 13.47 -17.54 -11.69
C LEU A 197 13.38 -18.60 -12.82
N ASP A 198 12.42 -18.45 -13.72
CA ASP A 198 12.11 -19.36 -14.82
C ASP A 198 12.93 -19.14 -16.09
N ARG A 199 13.74 -18.07 -16.14
CA ARG A 199 14.62 -17.77 -17.29
C ARG A 199 16.08 -17.91 -16.90
N ALA A 200 16.90 -18.26 -17.91
CA ALA A 200 18.35 -18.23 -17.75
C ALA A 200 18.80 -16.87 -17.21
N ARG A 201 19.73 -16.87 -16.25
CA ARG A 201 20.27 -15.64 -15.66
C ARG A 201 20.63 -14.65 -16.76
N LEU A 202 19.82 -13.61 -16.92
CA LEU A 202 20.24 -12.45 -17.68
C LEU A 202 21.45 -11.85 -16.97
N SER A 203 22.48 -11.54 -17.73
CA SER A 203 23.71 -10.94 -17.20
C SER A 203 23.45 -9.56 -16.55
N ARG A 204 22.30 -8.95 -16.80
CA ARG A 204 21.88 -7.66 -16.26
C ARG A 204 20.36 -7.51 -16.30
N LEU A 205 19.76 -7.07 -15.20
CA LEU A 205 18.37 -6.57 -15.18
C LEU A 205 18.28 -5.31 -16.03
N ASN A 206 17.14 -5.09 -16.69
CA ASN A 206 16.86 -3.87 -17.45
C ASN A 206 16.11 -2.86 -16.56
N PRO A 207 16.79 -2.04 -15.76
CA PRO A 207 16.13 -1.06 -14.92
C PRO A 207 15.47 0.02 -15.77
N VAL A 208 14.42 0.63 -15.24
CA VAL A 208 13.84 1.84 -15.83
C VAL A 208 14.93 2.93 -15.86
N PRO A 209 15.30 3.47 -17.05
CA PRO A 209 16.42 4.39 -17.19
C PRO A 209 16.23 5.70 -16.41
N GLY A 210 17.33 6.33 -16.02
CA GLY A 210 17.35 7.62 -15.32
C GLY A 210 16.85 7.55 -13.88
N ASN A 211 16.85 8.70 -13.20
CA ASN A 211 16.42 8.85 -11.81
C ASN A 211 14.94 9.29 -11.74
N PRO A 212 14.19 8.86 -10.72
CA PRO A 212 12.88 9.43 -10.43
C PRO A 212 12.95 10.93 -10.25
N PRO A 213 11.93 11.71 -10.67
CA PRO A 213 11.91 13.15 -10.47
C PRO A 213 11.79 13.49 -8.99
N SER A 214 12.36 14.62 -8.62
CA SER A 214 12.05 15.22 -7.32
C SER A 214 10.58 15.67 -7.28
N LEU A 215 9.87 15.36 -6.20
CA LEU A 215 8.49 15.82 -6.01
C LEU A 215 8.36 17.35 -5.85
N ILE A 216 9.48 18.03 -5.56
CA ILE A 216 9.53 19.50 -5.52
C ILE A 216 9.57 20.09 -6.95
N ASN A 217 10.23 19.37 -7.88
CA ASN A 217 10.40 19.78 -9.28
C ASN A 217 9.92 18.68 -10.22
N VAL A 218 8.62 18.41 -10.23
CA VAL A 218 8.02 17.45 -11.14
C VAL A 218 8.09 18.00 -12.56
N PRO A 219 8.55 17.22 -13.56
CA PRO A 219 8.56 17.64 -14.96
C PRO A 219 7.18 18.10 -15.44
N SER A 220 7.15 19.11 -16.33
CA SER A 220 5.92 19.53 -17.00
C SER A 220 5.33 18.38 -17.83
N GLY A 221 4.02 18.40 -18.06
CA GLY A 221 3.35 17.39 -18.83
C GLY A 221 3.29 16.01 -18.13
N CYS A 222 3.53 14.94 -18.85
CA CYS A 222 3.63 13.61 -18.30
C CYS A 222 4.88 13.50 -17.42
N ALA A 223 4.74 13.29 -16.11
CA ALA A 223 5.87 13.21 -15.19
C ALA A 223 6.91 12.13 -15.57
N PHE A 224 6.48 11.09 -16.28
CA PHE A 224 7.36 10.00 -16.71
C PHE A 224 8.09 10.29 -18.03
N HIS A 225 7.74 11.35 -18.80
CA HIS A 225 8.28 11.59 -20.13
C HIS A 225 9.83 11.61 -20.21
N PRO A 226 10.59 12.11 -19.21
CA PRO A 226 12.05 12.14 -19.31
C PRO A 226 12.71 10.74 -19.28
N ARG A 227 11.95 9.74 -18.81
CA ARG A 227 12.40 8.35 -18.67
C ARG A 227 11.67 7.39 -19.61
N CYS A 228 10.68 7.88 -20.34
CA CYS A 228 9.87 7.08 -21.23
C CYS A 228 10.58 6.89 -22.57
N ALA A 229 10.85 5.65 -22.96
CA ALA A 229 11.48 5.31 -24.25
C ALA A 229 10.58 5.65 -25.44
N PHE A 230 9.27 5.81 -25.23
CA PHE A 230 8.26 5.96 -26.27
C PHE A 230 7.79 7.42 -26.46
N THR A 231 8.42 8.39 -25.81
CA THR A 231 8.03 9.81 -25.91
C THR A 231 8.07 10.31 -27.37
N GLY A 232 9.01 9.83 -28.18
CA GLY A 232 9.13 10.21 -29.59
C GLY A 232 8.03 9.68 -30.51
N GLN A 233 7.20 8.76 -30.04
CA GLN A 233 6.06 8.20 -30.79
C GLN A 233 4.75 8.98 -30.53
N VAL A 234 4.79 9.98 -29.66
CA VAL A 234 3.64 10.83 -29.37
C VAL A 234 3.76 12.12 -30.20
N PRO A 235 2.76 12.45 -31.02
CA PRO A 235 2.81 13.63 -31.87
C PRO A 235 2.78 14.94 -31.05
N ALA A 236 3.22 16.02 -31.70
CA ALA A 236 3.18 17.40 -31.17
C ALA A 236 3.84 17.61 -29.80
N ASP A 237 4.82 16.77 -29.43
CA ASP A 237 5.52 16.84 -28.13
C ASP A 237 4.56 16.85 -26.91
N ALA A 238 3.38 16.24 -27.05
CA ALA A 238 2.30 16.30 -26.05
C ALA A 238 2.74 15.77 -24.68
N CYS A 239 3.68 14.83 -24.62
CA CYS A 239 4.23 14.32 -23.36
C CYS A 239 4.93 15.41 -22.51
N ARG A 240 5.47 16.47 -23.15
CA ARG A 240 6.08 17.61 -22.44
C ARG A 240 5.10 18.77 -22.23
N ALA A 241 4.16 18.90 -23.17
CA ALA A 241 3.25 20.04 -23.20
C ALA A 241 2.12 19.94 -22.19
N ALA A 242 1.55 18.74 -22.00
CA ALA A 242 0.36 18.57 -21.16
C ALA A 242 0.43 17.31 -20.30
N VAL A 243 -0.21 17.35 -19.14
CA VAL A 243 -0.46 16.15 -18.32
C VAL A 243 -1.59 15.38 -18.99
N PRO A 244 -1.38 14.08 -19.34
CA PRO A 244 -2.47 13.30 -19.90
C PRO A 244 -3.57 13.07 -18.86
N ASP A 245 -4.81 12.94 -19.33
CA ASP A 245 -5.92 12.54 -18.48
C ASP A 245 -5.84 11.03 -18.15
N LEU A 246 -6.43 10.64 -17.03
CA LEU A 246 -6.63 9.24 -16.69
C LEU A 246 -7.86 8.74 -17.43
N THR A 247 -7.66 7.95 -18.49
CA THR A 247 -8.71 7.51 -19.42
C THR A 247 -8.87 6.00 -19.40
N ALA A 248 -10.05 5.52 -19.79
CA ALA A 248 -10.31 4.07 -19.89
C ALA A 248 -9.42 3.42 -20.97
N ALA A 249 -8.77 2.33 -20.61
CA ALA A 249 -8.06 1.43 -21.50
C ALA A 249 -8.83 0.12 -21.70
N GLY A 250 -9.67 -0.25 -20.73
CA GLY A 250 -10.55 -1.41 -20.73
C GLY A 250 -11.60 -1.30 -19.63
N PRO A 251 -12.45 -2.30 -19.47
CA PRO A 251 -13.42 -2.34 -18.37
C PRO A 251 -12.73 -2.31 -17.00
N GLY A 252 -12.92 -1.24 -16.23
CA GLY A 252 -12.27 -1.04 -14.94
C GLY A 252 -10.76 -0.74 -15.01
N HIS A 253 -10.15 -0.69 -16.20
CA HIS A 253 -8.74 -0.43 -16.41
C HIS A 253 -8.53 0.98 -16.96
N LEU A 254 -7.78 1.80 -16.24
CA LEU A 254 -7.51 3.21 -16.55
C LEU A 254 -6.00 3.42 -16.75
N THR A 255 -5.64 4.27 -17.71
CA THR A 255 -4.24 4.68 -17.93
C THR A 255 -4.11 6.17 -18.18
N ARG A 256 -2.99 6.74 -17.76
CA ARG A 256 -2.63 8.15 -17.92
C ARG A 256 -1.47 8.29 -18.90
N CYS A 257 -1.73 8.12 -20.20
CA CYS A 257 -0.71 8.14 -21.25
C CYS A 257 -1.20 8.84 -22.50
N HIS A 258 -0.29 9.54 -23.21
CA HIS A 258 -0.58 10.17 -24.51
C HIS A 258 -0.46 9.23 -25.71
N LEU A 259 0.14 8.05 -25.54
CA LEU A 259 0.18 7.05 -26.60
C LEU A 259 -1.24 6.62 -26.98
N GLU A 260 -1.52 6.58 -28.24
CA GLU A 260 -2.78 6.06 -28.76
C GLU A 260 -2.98 4.58 -28.39
N PRO A 261 -4.20 4.12 -28.08
CA PRO A 261 -4.46 2.75 -27.66
C PRO A 261 -3.89 1.68 -28.61
N ALA A 262 -4.03 1.87 -29.93
CA ALA A 262 -3.51 0.94 -30.93
C ALA A 262 -1.97 0.85 -30.89
N THR A 263 -1.30 2.01 -30.75
CA THR A 263 0.16 2.06 -30.62
C THR A 263 0.64 1.41 -29.32
N ARG A 264 -0.07 1.61 -28.21
CA ARG A 264 0.25 0.94 -26.94
C ARG A 264 0.16 -0.58 -27.07
N ALA A 265 -0.93 -1.08 -27.64
CA ALA A 265 -1.14 -2.51 -27.85
C ALA A 265 -0.04 -3.12 -28.75
N GLU A 266 0.34 -2.45 -29.82
CA GLU A 266 1.42 -2.89 -30.72
C GLU A 266 2.77 -2.95 -30.00
N LEU A 267 3.14 -1.87 -29.31
CA LEU A 267 4.39 -1.79 -28.54
C LEU A 267 4.44 -2.84 -27.43
N PHE A 268 3.34 -3.00 -26.71
CA PHE A 268 3.25 -4.03 -25.69
C PHE A 268 3.47 -5.42 -26.27
N ALA A 269 2.77 -5.77 -27.36
CA ALA A 269 2.87 -7.08 -27.97
C ALA A 269 4.27 -7.37 -28.57
N SER A 270 4.87 -6.37 -29.24
CA SER A 270 6.14 -6.55 -29.97
C SER A 270 7.39 -6.38 -29.10
N GLU A 271 7.39 -5.44 -28.14
CA GLU A 271 8.61 -5.08 -27.41
C GLU A 271 8.59 -5.48 -25.94
N ILE A 272 7.41 -5.48 -25.27
CA ILE A 272 7.30 -5.66 -23.84
C ILE A 272 6.95 -7.10 -23.47
N LYS A 273 5.88 -7.64 -24.04
CA LYS A 273 5.40 -9.00 -23.74
C LYS A 273 6.47 -10.09 -23.92
N PRO A 274 7.36 -10.06 -24.92
CA PRO A 274 8.45 -11.02 -25.03
C PRO A 274 9.47 -10.95 -23.90
N ARG A 275 9.50 -9.85 -23.14
CA ARG A 275 10.41 -9.63 -22.00
C ARG A 275 9.77 -9.99 -20.66
N LEU A 276 8.42 -10.03 -20.58
CA LEU A 276 7.64 -10.52 -19.45
C LEU A 276 7.57 -12.05 -19.46
#